data_c5a2372d6fdf9149b5f75f0226bdbddf
#
_entry.id   c5a2372d6fdf9149b5f75f0226bdbddf
#
_cell.length_a   1.000
_cell.length_b   1.000
_cell.length_c   1.000
_cell.angle_alpha   90.00
_cell.angle_beta   90.00
_cell.angle_gamma   90.00
#
_symmetry.space_group_name_H-M   'P 1'
#
loop_
_entity.id
_entity.type
_entity.pdbx_description
1 polymer ?
#
loop_
_entity_poly.entity_id
_entity_poly.type
_entity_poly.pdbx_seq_one_letter_code
_entity_poly.pdbx_strand_id
1 'polypeptide(L)'
;MYALGRDLGLSAVPRSLVCVDISHNQGKDTVGSLVWFEAGRPKKSEYRKFKIKGLGQQDDFAAIHEVITRYLTRRRDEALPLPDLFVIDGGKGQLNAALDAMEKMGLGPIPTVSLAKREEEVFLPGRAESLRLSRRSPSLRLLQRARDEAHRFGLAYNRQRRTTRTITSELLNIPGVGPNRRRQLLERFGSLAGVKSASVAELATVPGFSARLAERVLSHLNATT
;
A
#
# COMPACT_ATOMS: atom_id res chain seq x y z
N MET A 1 7.01 22.39 6.08
CA MET A 1 5.57 22.68 6.15
C MET A 1 5.25 24.14 5.81
N TYR A 2 5.90 25.16 6.44
CA TYR A 2 5.63 26.58 6.14
C TYR A 2 5.78 26.95 4.65
N ALA A 3 6.91 26.60 4.03
CA ALA A 3 7.12 26.82 2.59
C ALA A 3 6.04 26.14 1.75
N LEU A 4 5.64 24.92 2.12
CA LEU A 4 4.61 24.17 1.41
C LEU A 4 3.25 24.88 1.45
N GLY A 5 2.83 25.38 2.64
CA GLY A 5 1.59 26.14 2.78
C GLY A 5 1.57 27.39 1.89
N ARG A 6 2.68 28.14 1.92
CA ARG A 6 2.84 29.35 1.09
C ARG A 6 2.84 29.01 -0.42
N ASP A 7 3.64 28.05 -0.84
CA ASP A 7 3.82 27.70 -2.26
C ASP A 7 2.56 27.10 -2.89
N LEU A 8 1.72 26.43 -2.08
CA LEU A 8 0.41 25.91 -2.49
C LEU A 8 -0.74 26.91 -2.30
N GLY A 9 -0.48 28.06 -1.67
CA GLY A 9 -1.51 29.07 -1.40
C GLY A 9 -2.55 28.61 -0.39
N LEU A 10 -2.16 27.78 0.59
CA LEU A 10 -3.08 27.30 1.62
C LEU A 10 -3.39 28.41 2.63
N SER A 11 -4.63 28.42 3.15
CA SER A 11 -5.09 29.38 4.16
C SER A 11 -4.37 29.24 5.51
N ALA A 12 -3.83 28.06 5.80
CA ALA A 12 -3.07 27.78 7.00
C ALA A 12 -1.84 26.90 6.69
N VAL A 13 -0.83 26.98 7.54
CA VAL A 13 0.35 26.11 7.43
C VAL A 13 -0.06 24.70 7.83
N PRO A 14 0.01 23.69 6.92
CA PRO A 14 -0.34 22.33 7.26
C PRO A 14 0.64 21.76 8.28
N ARG A 15 0.15 21.11 9.31
CA ARG A 15 0.98 20.39 10.31
C ARG A 15 1.18 18.94 9.90
N SER A 16 0.17 18.40 9.22
CA SER A 16 0.14 17.03 8.73
C SER A 16 -0.16 16.99 7.23
N LEU A 17 0.37 15.96 6.57
CA LEU A 17 -0.04 15.62 5.21
C LEU A 17 -0.14 14.10 5.06
N VAL A 18 -1.01 13.69 4.18
CA VAL A 18 -1.18 12.30 3.77
C VAL A 18 -0.84 12.18 2.29
N CYS A 19 -0.05 11.18 1.91
CA CYS A 19 0.15 10.84 0.50
C CYS A 19 -0.46 9.49 0.17
N VAL A 20 -1.21 9.45 -0.93
CA VAL A 20 -1.92 8.26 -1.43
C VAL A 20 -1.31 7.84 -2.76
N ASP A 21 -0.91 6.56 -2.87
CA ASP A 21 -0.43 5.92 -4.10
C ASP A 21 -1.27 4.69 -4.41
N ILE A 22 -1.63 4.50 -5.67
CA ILE A 22 -2.26 3.28 -6.17
C ILE A 22 -1.23 2.47 -6.93
N SER A 23 -1.04 1.23 -6.48
CA SER A 23 -0.08 0.31 -7.09
C SER A 23 -0.79 -0.95 -7.58
N HIS A 24 -0.49 -1.38 -8.82
CA HIS A 24 -1.00 -2.61 -9.42
C HIS A 24 0.03 -3.73 -9.35
N ASN A 25 -0.42 -4.92 -8.99
CA ASN A 25 0.43 -6.10 -8.97
C ASN A 25 0.05 -7.06 -10.11
N GLN A 26 0.72 -6.92 -11.26
CA GLN A 26 0.64 -7.85 -12.41
C GLN A 26 -0.79 -8.37 -12.70
N GLY A 27 -1.75 -7.45 -12.82
CA GLY A 27 -3.11 -7.74 -13.28
C GLY A 27 -4.08 -8.42 -12.28
N LYS A 28 -3.67 -8.67 -11.02
CA LYS A 28 -4.54 -9.42 -10.08
C LYS A 28 -4.91 -8.68 -8.79
N ASP A 29 -4.11 -7.76 -8.30
CA ASP A 29 -4.38 -7.08 -7.04
C ASP A 29 -4.02 -5.60 -7.14
N THR A 30 -4.98 -4.73 -6.96
CA THR A 30 -4.79 -3.29 -6.78
C THR A 30 -4.67 -2.98 -5.29
N VAL A 31 -3.67 -2.21 -4.92
CA VAL A 31 -3.41 -1.81 -3.54
C VAL A 31 -3.27 -0.31 -3.47
N GLY A 32 -4.09 0.33 -2.64
CA GLY A 32 -3.89 1.70 -2.20
C GLY A 32 -2.95 1.73 -0.99
N SER A 33 -1.92 2.55 -1.04
CA SER A 33 -1.04 2.83 0.09
C SER A 33 -1.17 4.28 0.52
N LEU A 34 -1.22 4.49 1.82
CA LEU A 34 -1.41 5.78 2.44
C LEU A 34 -0.33 5.95 3.51
N VAL A 35 0.46 7.02 3.38
CA VAL A 35 1.48 7.40 4.33
C VAL A 35 1.15 8.75 4.96
N TRP A 36 1.53 8.91 6.23
CA TRP A 36 1.31 10.12 7.01
C TRP A 36 2.63 10.80 7.33
N PHE A 37 2.67 12.10 7.13
CA PHE A 37 3.77 12.95 7.58
C PHE A 37 3.25 13.99 8.58
N GLU A 38 3.97 14.17 9.66
CA GLU A 38 3.71 15.17 10.69
C GLU A 38 4.94 16.04 10.84
N ALA A 39 4.77 17.34 10.78
CA ALA A 39 5.87 18.32 10.80
C ALA A 39 6.99 17.98 9.77
N GLY A 40 6.61 17.47 8.60
CA GLY A 40 7.54 17.09 7.53
C GLY A 40 8.29 15.77 7.75
N ARG A 41 7.93 14.98 8.78
CA ARG A 41 8.54 13.66 9.09
C ARG A 41 7.54 12.53 8.98
N PRO A 42 7.95 11.33 8.52
CA PRO A 42 7.07 10.17 8.43
C PRO A 42 6.56 9.73 9.81
N LYS A 43 5.24 9.54 9.95
CA LYS A 43 4.59 8.96 11.15
C LYS A 43 4.04 7.58 10.81
N LYS A 44 4.90 6.58 10.92
CA LYS A 44 4.61 5.22 10.43
C LYS A 44 3.42 4.54 11.11
N SER A 45 3.08 4.90 12.35
CA SER A 45 1.89 4.41 13.07
C SER A 45 0.58 4.74 12.36
N GLU A 46 0.57 5.81 11.56
CA GLU A 46 -0.59 6.26 10.80
C GLU A 46 -0.66 5.70 9.36
N TYR A 47 0.31 4.91 8.94
CA TYR A 47 0.33 4.31 7.60
C TYR A 47 -0.80 3.28 7.44
N ARG A 48 -1.44 3.28 6.28
CA ARG A 48 -2.54 2.35 5.98
C ARG A 48 -2.37 1.75 4.59
N LYS A 49 -2.87 0.52 4.44
CA LYS A 49 -2.92 -0.22 3.18
C LYS A 49 -4.35 -0.65 2.93
N PHE A 50 -4.78 -0.49 1.70
CA PHE A 50 -6.12 -0.84 1.26
C PHE A 50 -6.02 -1.84 0.12
N LYS A 51 -6.52 -3.03 0.34
CA LYS A 51 -6.74 -3.97 -0.76
C LYS A 51 -8.02 -3.57 -1.48
N ILE A 52 -7.89 -3.24 -2.76
CA ILE A 52 -9.01 -2.92 -3.64
C ILE A 52 -9.52 -4.22 -4.25
N LYS A 53 -10.83 -4.43 -4.22
CA LYS A 53 -11.46 -5.63 -4.75
C LYS A 53 -12.41 -5.26 -5.90
N GLY A 54 -12.51 -6.13 -6.92
CA GLY A 54 -13.59 -6.07 -7.90
C GLY A 54 -13.49 -4.98 -8.95
N LEU A 55 -12.43 -4.21 -8.99
CA LEU A 55 -12.18 -3.36 -10.14
C LEU A 55 -11.77 -4.27 -11.31
N GLY A 56 -12.59 -4.33 -12.34
CA GLY A 56 -12.20 -4.79 -13.68
C GLY A 56 -10.93 -4.05 -14.09
N GLN A 57 -10.44 -4.14 -15.27
CA GLN A 57 -9.23 -3.44 -15.74
C GLN A 57 -8.81 -2.19 -14.92
N GLN A 58 -7.53 -1.96 -14.74
CA GLN A 58 -6.84 -0.92 -13.97
C GLN A 58 -7.58 0.45 -13.94
N ASP A 59 -8.54 0.59 -13.04
CA ASP A 59 -9.26 1.84 -12.80
C ASP A 59 -8.69 2.55 -11.57
N ASP A 60 -7.68 3.38 -11.81
CA ASP A 60 -7.03 4.16 -10.76
C ASP A 60 -7.98 5.16 -10.10
N PHE A 61 -8.97 5.67 -10.84
CA PHE A 61 -9.90 6.67 -10.31
C PHE A 61 -10.85 6.04 -9.30
N ALA A 62 -11.44 4.90 -9.64
CA ALA A 62 -12.27 4.15 -8.71
C ALA A 62 -11.46 3.64 -7.50
N ALA A 63 -10.20 3.26 -7.71
CA ALA A 63 -9.31 2.84 -6.62
C ALA A 63 -9.02 3.99 -5.65
N ILE A 64 -8.70 5.19 -6.14
CA ILE A 64 -8.48 6.38 -5.32
C ILE A 64 -9.76 6.74 -4.55
N HIS A 65 -10.89 6.75 -5.24
CA HIS A 65 -12.18 7.01 -4.62
C HIS A 65 -12.45 6.04 -3.45
N GLU A 66 -12.26 4.74 -3.65
CA GLU A 66 -12.43 3.73 -2.59
C GLU A 66 -11.47 3.95 -1.42
N VAL A 67 -10.18 4.21 -1.69
CA VAL A 67 -9.17 4.46 -0.64
C VAL A 67 -9.53 5.66 0.20
N ILE A 68 -9.84 6.79 -0.43
CA ILE A 68 -10.21 8.03 0.26
C ILE A 68 -11.47 7.83 1.10
N THR A 69 -12.51 7.25 0.51
CA THR A 69 -13.77 6.97 1.22
C THR A 69 -13.52 6.10 2.46
N ARG A 70 -12.85 4.96 2.31
CA ARG A 70 -12.58 4.05 3.44
C ARG A 70 -11.68 4.68 4.50
N TYR A 71 -10.70 5.45 4.09
CA TYR A 71 -9.81 6.14 5.03
C TYR A 71 -10.55 7.20 5.85
N LEU A 72 -11.32 8.05 5.20
CA LEU A 72 -12.06 9.13 5.85
C LEU A 72 -13.23 8.61 6.70
N THR A 73 -13.93 7.56 6.23
CA THR A 73 -14.95 6.87 7.04
C THR A 73 -14.36 6.41 8.36
N ARG A 74 -13.21 5.73 8.30
CA ARG A 74 -12.52 5.29 9.52
C ARG A 74 -12.14 6.46 10.42
N ARG A 75 -11.58 7.55 9.86
CA ARG A 75 -11.23 8.75 10.65
C ARG A 75 -12.44 9.33 11.37
N ARG A 76 -13.57 9.42 10.69
CA ARG A 76 -14.83 9.89 11.27
C ARG A 76 -15.32 8.95 12.35
N ASP A 77 -15.42 7.66 12.08
CA ASP A 77 -16.01 6.66 12.97
C ASP A 77 -15.18 6.46 14.25
N GLU A 78 -13.84 6.58 14.15
CA GLU A 78 -12.91 6.51 15.29
C GLU A 78 -12.60 7.90 15.92
N ALA A 79 -13.30 8.97 15.50
CA ALA A 79 -13.07 10.36 15.95
C ALA A 79 -11.59 10.79 15.87
N LEU A 80 -10.87 10.34 14.83
CA LEU A 80 -9.45 10.66 14.63
C LEU A 80 -9.31 11.99 13.86
N PRO A 81 -8.24 12.76 14.11
CA PRO A 81 -8.01 14.02 13.41
C PRO A 81 -7.82 13.78 11.91
N LEU A 82 -8.40 14.66 11.09
CA LEU A 82 -8.17 14.69 9.65
C LEU A 82 -6.78 15.27 9.33
N PRO A 83 -6.15 14.88 8.22
CA PRO A 83 -4.92 15.52 7.75
C PRO A 83 -5.22 16.94 7.23
N ASP A 84 -4.25 17.85 7.36
CA ASP A 84 -4.35 19.20 6.86
C ASP A 84 -4.15 19.30 5.35
N LEU A 85 -3.55 18.29 4.73
CA LEU A 85 -3.29 18.24 3.29
C LEU A 85 -3.32 16.81 2.79
N PHE A 86 -4.04 16.57 1.70
CA PHE A 86 -3.92 15.35 0.90
C PHE A 86 -3.01 15.59 -0.29
N VAL A 87 -2.14 14.62 -0.56
CA VAL A 87 -1.28 14.53 -1.74
C VAL A 87 -1.62 13.23 -2.48
N ILE A 88 -2.00 13.33 -3.73
CA ILE A 88 -2.32 12.18 -4.57
C ILE A 88 -1.15 11.94 -5.52
N ASP A 89 -0.56 10.73 -5.51
CA ASP A 89 0.42 10.33 -6.53
C ASP A 89 -0.30 10.11 -7.84
N GLY A 90 -0.25 11.10 -8.73
CA GLY A 90 -0.94 11.03 -10.02
C GLY A 90 -1.19 12.38 -10.64
N GLY A 91 -1.93 12.37 -11.74
CA GLY A 91 -2.31 13.56 -12.47
C GLY A 91 -3.66 14.15 -12.03
N LYS A 92 -4.15 15.07 -12.86
CA LYS A 92 -5.41 15.81 -12.63
C LYS A 92 -6.64 14.88 -12.48
N GLY A 93 -6.69 13.77 -13.22
CA GLY A 93 -7.80 12.82 -13.11
C GLY A 93 -7.88 12.15 -11.75
N GLN A 94 -6.74 11.74 -11.20
CA GLN A 94 -6.65 11.17 -9.87
C GLN A 94 -6.99 12.19 -8.78
N LEU A 95 -6.58 13.45 -8.95
CA LEU A 95 -7.00 14.55 -8.07
C LEU A 95 -8.52 14.69 -8.04
N ASN A 96 -9.17 14.74 -9.21
CA ASN A 96 -10.62 14.88 -9.30
C ASN A 96 -11.35 13.70 -8.64
N ALA A 97 -10.86 12.48 -8.80
CA ALA A 97 -11.44 11.30 -8.14
C ALA A 97 -11.36 11.38 -6.61
N ALA A 98 -10.26 11.92 -6.07
CA ALA A 98 -10.12 12.14 -4.63
C ALA A 98 -11.08 13.22 -4.12
N LEU A 99 -11.23 14.32 -4.86
CA LEU A 99 -12.15 15.40 -4.51
C LEU A 99 -13.61 14.94 -4.54
N ASP A 100 -14.02 14.20 -5.57
CA ASP A 100 -15.36 13.61 -5.69
C ASP A 100 -15.68 12.69 -4.49
N ALA A 101 -14.72 11.87 -4.07
CA ALA A 101 -14.89 11.02 -2.90
C ALA A 101 -15.12 11.84 -1.61
N MET A 102 -14.38 12.93 -1.42
CA MET A 102 -14.52 13.80 -0.24
C MET A 102 -15.86 14.54 -0.26
N GLU A 103 -16.28 15.05 -1.40
CA GLU A 103 -17.55 15.76 -1.58
C GLU A 103 -18.73 14.85 -1.27
N LYS A 104 -18.73 13.62 -1.79
CA LYS A 104 -19.78 12.62 -1.52
C LYS A 104 -19.89 12.21 -0.05
N MET A 105 -18.84 12.38 0.72
CA MET A 105 -18.86 12.15 2.18
C MET A 105 -19.37 13.34 2.98
N GLY A 106 -19.69 14.48 2.33
CA GLY A 106 -20.13 15.70 3.01
C GLY A 106 -19.05 16.34 3.87
N LEU A 107 -17.79 15.99 3.63
CA LEU A 107 -16.67 16.63 4.32
C LEU A 107 -16.37 17.97 3.64
N GLY A 108 -16.17 19.01 4.46
CA GLY A 108 -15.74 20.30 3.96
C GLY A 108 -14.43 20.21 3.17
N PRO A 109 -14.03 21.29 2.48
CA PRO A 109 -12.87 21.26 1.59
C PRO A 109 -11.57 21.01 2.37
N ILE A 110 -11.12 19.76 2.37
CA ILE A 110 -9.79 19.41 2.85
C ILE A 110 -8.80 19.77 1.73
N PRO A 111 -7.76 20.59 2.00
CA PRO A 111 -6.74 20.89 1.02
C PRO A 111 -6.20 19.62 0.36
N THR A 112 -6.26 19.55 -0.96
CA THR A 112 -5.88 18.36 -1.72
C THR A 112 -5.14 18.78 -2.97
N VAL A 113 -4.00 18.14 -3.24
CA VAL A 113 -3.20 18.35 -4.45
C VAL A 113 -2.79 17.00 -5.04
N SER A 114 -2.42 16.97 -6.31
CA SER A 114 -1.73 15.80 -6.86
C SER A 114 -0.36 16.16 -7.39
N LEU A 115 0.53 15.18 -7.41
CA LEU A 115 1.89 15.29 -7.94
C LEU A 115 2.08 14.26 -9.06
N ALA A 116 2.21 14.74 -10.31
CA ALA A 116 2.46 13.90 -11.46
C ALA A 116 3.96 13.64 -11.65
N LYS A 117 4.32 12.37 -11.93
CA LYS A 117 5.72 11.90 -11.99
C LYS A 117 6.54 12.50 -13.13
N ARG A 118 5.94 12.68 -14.29
CA ARG A 118 6.71 12.94 -15.52
C ARG A 118 7.48 14.27 -15.48
N GLU A 119 6.85 15.34 -14.98
CA GLU A 119 7.46 16.67 -14.93
C GLU A 119 7.42 17.28 -13.51
N GLU A 120 7.07 16.48 -12.51
CA GLU A 120 6.92 16.90 -11.11
C GLU A 120 5.91 18.06 -10.95
N GLU A 121 4.85 17.99 -11.77
CA GLU A 121 3.78 18.99 -11.79
C GLU A 121 2.82 18.79 -10.65
N VAL A 122 2.49 19.88 -9.97
CA VAL A 122 1.49 19.89 -8.89
C VAL A 122 0.17 20.42 -9.45
N PHE A 123 -0.88 19.61 -9.41
CA PHE A 123 -2.22 20.02 -9.76
C PHE A 123 -3.00 20.45 -8.52
N LEU A 124 -3.70 21.57 -8.67
CA LEU A 124 -4.52 22.18 -7.63
C LEU A 124 -6.01 22.14 -8.03
N PRO A 125 -6.95 22.00 -7.08
CA PRO A 125 -8.37 22.04 -7.38
C PRO A 125 -8.77 23.32 -8.12
N GLY A 126 -9.66 23.19 -9.12
CA GLY A 126 -10.20 24.33 -9.84
C GLY A 126 -9.21 25.05 -10.78
N ARG A 127 -7.95 24.63 -10.86
CA ARG A 127 -6.97 25.20 -11.79
C ARG A 127 -6.81 24.34 -13.04
N ALA A 128 -6.82 25.03 -14.20
CA ALA A 128 -6.58 24.37 -15.48
C ALA A 128 -5.10 23.96 -15.62
N GLU A 129 -4.20 24.85 -15.22
CA GLU A 129 -2.76 24.69 -15.34
C GLU A 129 -2.14 24.11 -14.05
N SER A 130 -1.06 23.35 -14.24
CA SER A 130 -0.27 22.82 -13.16
C SER A 130 0.63 23.91 -12.55
N LEU A 131 0.88 23.78 -11.25
CA LEU A 131 1.88 24.58 -10.56
C LEU A 131 3.25 23.89 -10.70
N ARG A 132 4.22 24.59 -11.28
CA ARG A 132 5.60 24.13 -11.38
C ARG A 132 6.45 24.73 -10.27
N LEU A 133 6.79 23.93 -9.30
CA LEU A 133 7.70 24.33 -8.23
C LEU A 133 9.15 24.16 -8.67
N SER A 134 10.04 25.05 -8.22
CA SER A 134 11.46 24.88 -8.46
C SER A 134 11.96 23.50 -7.94
N ARG A 135 12.80 22.81 -8.69
CA ARG A 135 13.43 21.55 -8.26
C ARG A 135 14.22 21.67 -6.96
N ARG A 136 14.64 22.90 -6.60
CA ARG A 136 15.32 23.18 -5.34
C ARG A 136 14.37 23.53 -4.20
N SER A 137 13.07 23.69 -4.50
CA SER A 137 12.07 24.05 -3.50
C SER A 137 11.97 23.01 -2.38
N PRO A 138 12.01 23.42 -1.11
CA PRO A 138 11.72 22.53 0.02
C PRO A 138 10.33 21.91 -0.06
N SER A 139 9.37 22.62 -0.65
CA SER A 139 7.99 22.15 -0.84
C SER A 139 7.95 20.97 -1.81
N LEU A 140 8.57 21.09 -2.99
CA LEU A 140 8.63 20.00 -3.95
C LEU A 140 9.35 18.77 -3.37
N ARG A 141 10.48 18.99 -2.70
CA ARG A 141 11.23 17.90 -2.05
C ARG A 141 10.40 17.18 -0.99
N LEU A 142 9.55 17.90 -0.23
CA LEU A 142 8.67 17.27 0.75
C LEU A 142 7.58 16.44 0.07
N LEU A 143 6.94 16.97 -0.98
CA LEU A 143 5.95 16.24 -1.77
C LEU A 143 6.54 14.98 -2.41
N GLN A 144 7.72 15.09 -3.01
CA GLN A 144 8.45 13.95 -3.57
C GLN A 144 8.76 12.88 -2.51
N ARG A 145 9.27 13.29 -1.35
CA ARG A 145 9.53 12.35 -0.24
C ARG A 145 8.28 11.63 0.22
N ALA A 146 7.15 12.32 0.30
CA ALA A 146 5.89 11.72 0.69
C ALA A 146 5.39 10.72 -0.37
N ARG A 147 5.47 11.09 -1.65
CA ARG A 147 5.16 10.21 -2.79
C ARG A 147 6.04 8.97 -2.81
N ASP A 148 7.35 9.16 -2.75
CA ASP A 148 8.32 8.06 -2.82
C ASP A 148 8.14 7.10 -1.63
N GLU A 149 7.81 7.61 -0.46
CA GLU A 149 7.49 6.80 0.71
C GLU A 149 6.18 6.03 0.56
N ALA A 150 5.14 6.64 -0.01
CA ALA A 150 3.87 5.96 -0.31
C ALA A 150 4.11 4.81 -1.29
N HIS A 151 4.83 5.07 -2.37
CA HIS A 151 5.21 4.08 -3.37
C HIS A 151 6.06 2.95 -2.77
N ARG A 152 7.10 3.27 -2.00
CA ARG A 152 7.94 2.29 -1.29
C ARG A 152 7.12 1.40 -0.37
N PHE A 153 6.18 1.99 0.37
CA PHE A 153 5.30 1.28 1.29
C PHE A 153 4.34 0.34 0.55
N GLY A 154 3.80 0.75 -0.59
CA GLY A 154 2.98 -0.08 -1.48
C GLY A 154 3.77 -1.26 -2.06
N LEU A 155 4.97 -1.01 -2.60
CA LEU A 155 5.82 -2.06 -3.17
C LEU A 155 6.25 -3.12 -2.14
N ALA A 156 6.60 -2.71 -0.92
CA ALA A 156 6.97 -3.63 0.15
C ALA A 156 5.82 -4.62 0.48
N TYR A 157 4.59 -4.15 0.46
CA TYR A 157 3.42 -4.99 0.65
C TYR A 157 3.19 -5.97 -0.49
N ASN A 158 3.35 -5.51 -1.72
CA ASN A 158 3.21 -6.37 -2.88
C ASN A 158 4.25 -7.49 -2.87
N ARG A 159 5.51 -7.19 -2.50
CA ARG A 159 6.57 -8.21 -2.33
C ARG A 159 6.18 -9.24 -1.26
N GLN A 160 5.77 -8.80 -0.08
CA GLN A 160 5.35 -9.69 1.01
C GLN A 160 4.18 -10.60 0.59
N ARG A 161 3.19 -10.06 -0.12
CA ARG A 161 2.06 -10.84 -0.65
C ARG A 161 2.48 -11.86 -1.71
N ARG A 162 3.40 -11.47 -2.61
CA ARG A 162 3.95 -12.40 -3.60
C ARG A 162 4.65 -13.57 -2.92
N THR A 163 5.55 -13.29 -1.97
CA THR A 163 6.23 -14.32 -1.19
C THR A 163 5.23 -15.24 -0.50
N THR A 164 4.24 -14.70 0.21
CA THR A 164 3.20 -15.49 0.87
C THR A 164 2.39 -16.33 -0.12
N ARG A 165 2.03 -15.80 -1.29
CA ARG A 165 1.31 -16.54 -2.35
C ARG A 165 2.14 -17.66 -2.92
N THR A 166 3.41 -17.40 -3.27
CA THR A 166 4.33 -18.41 -3.81
C THR A 166 4.50 -19.55 -2.82
N ILE A 167 4.82 -19.24 -1.56
CA ILE A 167 4.94 -20.22 -0.47
C ILE A 167 3.65 -21.02 -0.30
N THR A 168 2.50 -20.34 -0.34
CA THR A 168 1.19 -20.97 -0.24
C THR A 168 0.95 -21.93 -1.38
N SER A 169 1.23 -21.52 -2.61
CA SER A 169 1.02 -22.33 -3.81
C SER A 169 1.94 -23.54 -3.84
N GLU A 170 3.23 -23.38 -3.57
CA GLU A 170 4.20 -24.47 -3.57
C GLU A 170 3.82 -25.58 -2.56
N LEU A 171 3.49 -25.21 -1.32
CA LEU A 171 3.10 -26.20 -0.31
C LEU A 171 1.74 -26.85 -0.58
N LEU A 172 0.78 -26.12 -1.15
CA LEU A 172 -0.54 -26.71 -1.48
C LEU A 172 -0.52 -27.62 -2.71
N ASN A 173 0.49 -27.50 -3.57
CA ASN A 173 0.67 -28.39 -4.71
C ASN A 173 1.21 -29.77 -4.29
N ILE A 174 1.64 -29.94 -3.03
CA ILE A 174 2.14 -31.22 -2.54
C ILE A 174 0.96 -32.10 -2.14
N PRO A 175 0.79 -33.29 -2.76
CA PRO A 175 -0.27 -34.20 -2.40
C PRO A 175 -0.25 -34.60 -0.92
N GLY A 176 -1.36 -34.34 -0.22
CA GLY A 176 -1.49 -34.57 1.21
C GLY A 176 -1.19 -33.35 2.10
N VAL A 177 -0.76 -32.21 1.53
CA VAL A 177 -0.56 -30.96 2.28
C VAL A 177 -1.72 -30.01 2.03
N GLY A 178 -2.76 -30.13 2.84
CA GLY A 178 -3.89 -29.19 2.83
C GLY A 178 -3.62 -27.92 3.64
N PRO A 179 -4.59 -26.97 3.68
CA PRO A 179 -4.44 -25.67 4.35
C PRO A 179 -3.96 -25.76 5.82
N ASN A 180 -4.48 -26.71 6.59
CA ASN A 180 -4.11 -26.87 8.00
C ASN A 180 -2.66 -27.33 8.16
N ARG A 181 -2.24 -28.36 7.40
CA ARG A 181 -0.86 -28.87 7.42
C ARG A 181 0.14 -27.83 6.96
N ARG A 182 -0.19 -27.06 5.92
CA ARG A 182 0.62 -25.92 5.48
C ARG A 182 0.80 -24.90 6.60
N ARG A 183 -0.29 -24.52 7.29
CA ARG A 183 -0.22 -23.57 8.41
C ARG A 183 0.72 -24.06 9.49
N GLN A 184 0.59 -25.32 9.92
CA GLN A 184 1.45 -25.94 10.94
C GLN A 184 2.93 -25.94 10.53
N LEU A 185 3.25 -26.26 9.25
CA LEU A 185 4.62 -26.17 8.75
C LEU A 185 5.18 -24.76 8.88
N LEU A 186 4.43 -23.75 8.45
CA LEU A 186 4.89 -22.37 8.50
C LEU A 186 4.96 -21.82 9.93
N GLU A 187 4.08 -22.21 10.84
CA GLU A 187 4.15 -21.87 12.26
C GLU A 187 5.40 -22.48 12.91
N ARG A 188 5.75 -23.73 12.56
CA ARG A 188 6.89 -24.42 13.17
C ARG A 188 8.24 -23.99 12.60
N PHE A 189 8.34 -23.80 11.27
CA PHE A 189 9.61 -23.55 10.57
C PHE A 189 9.74 -22.11 10.05
N GLY A 190 8.75 -21.25 10.27
CA GLY A 190 8.76 -19.82 10.00
C GLY A 190 8.68 -19.45 8.50
N SER A 191 9.26 -20.24 7.60
CA SER A 191 9.33 -19.96 6.16
C SER A 191 9.44 -21.22 5.34
N LEU A 192 9.24 -21.08 4.00
CA LEU A 192 9.47 -22.19 3.06
C LEU A 192 10.95 -22.64 3.08
N ALA A 193 11.88 -21.70 3.23
CA ALA A 193 13.29 -22.02 3.37
C ALA A 193 13.56 -22.85 4.63
N GLY A 194 12.92 -22.50 5.75
CA GLY A 194 12.97 -23.28 6.98
C GLY A 194 12.43 -24.70 6.81
N VAL A 195 11.32 -24.85 6.07
CA VAL A 195 10.77 -26.18 5.73
C VAL A 195 11.73 -26.96 4.84
N LYS A 196 12.35 -26.32 3.83
CA LYS A 196 13.35 -26.97 2.94
C LYS A 196 14.60 -27.41 3.69
N SER A 197 15.03 -26.67 4.70
CA SER A 197 16.24 -26.96 5.50
C SER A 197 16.00 -27.97 6.61
N ALA A 198 14.74 -28.30 6.91
CA ALA A 198 14.41 -29.25 7.97
C ALA A 198 14.66 -30.69 7.52
N SER A 199 14.99 -31.56 8.47
CA SER A 199 15.10 -32.99 8.24
C SER A 199 13.72 -33.66 8.18
N VAL A 200 13.65 -34.85 7.61
CA VAL A 200 12.44 -35.71 7.61
C VAL A 200 11.93 -35.94 9.04
N ALA A 201 12.85 -36.19 9.97
CA ALA A 201 12.51 -36.40 11.38
C ALA A 201 11.85 -35.17 12.01
N GLU A 202 12.38 -33.97 11.77
CA GLU A 202 11.81 -32.73 12.27
C GLU A 202 10.43 -32.42 11.67
N LEU A 203 10.26 -32.65 10.37
CA LEU A 203 8.94 -32.47 9.72
C LEU A 203 7.92 -33.47 10.26
N ALA A 204 8.32 -34.71 10.56
CA ALA A 204 7.45 -35.74 11.12
C ALA A 204 6.98 -35.44 12.55
N THR A 205 7.63 -34.50 13.28
CA THR A 205 7.14 -34.03 14.60
C THR A 205 5.94 -33.09 14.52
N VAL A 206 5.64 -32.56 13.32
CA VAL A 206 4.50 -31.66 13.14
C VAL A 206 3.20 -32.47 13.20
N PRO A 207 2.19 -32.02 13.96
CA PRO A 207 0.92 -32.75 14.05
C PRO A 207 0.31 -33.08 12.68
N GLY A 208 -0.06 -34.34 12.47
CA GLY A 208 -0.63 -34.83 11.23
C GLY A 208 0.37 -35.12 10.11
N PHE A 209 1.69 -35.07 10.39
CA PHE A 209 2.74 -35.54 9.45
C PHE A 209 3.24 -36.90 9.82
N SER A 210 3.28 -37.80 8.82
CA SER A 210 4.04 -39.07 8.89
C SER A 210 5.40 -38.87 8.24
N ALA A 211 6.37 -39.77 8.53
CA ALA A 211 7.67 -39.77 7.86
C ALA A 211 7.54 -39.78 6.34
N ARG A 212 6.63 -40.61 5.80
CA ARG A 212 6.35 -40.69 4.36
C ARG A 212 5.83 -39.38 3.75
N LEU A 213 5.01 -38.60 4.52
CA LEU A 213 4.55 -37.30 4.06
C LEU A 213 5.67 -36.25 4.14
N ALA A 214 6.50 -36.32 5.17
CA ALA A 214 7.68 -35.46 5.34
C ALA A 214 8.69 -35.63 4.19
N GLU A 215 9.01 -36.88 3.84
CA GLU A 215 9.85 -37.19 2.67
C GLU A 215 9.29 -36.65 1.37
N ARG A 216 7.97 -36.80 1.16
CA ARG A 216 7.29 -36.26 -0.04
C ARG A 216 7.38 -34.71 -0.10
N VAL A 217 7.23 -34.06 1.03
CA VAL A 217 7.36 -32.58 1.12
C VAL A 217 8.76 -32.15 0.70
N LEU A 218 9.79 -32.76 1.26
CA LEU A 218 11.18 -32.39 0.94
C LEU A 218 11.53 -32.72 -0.52
N SER A 219 11.13 -33.91 -1.02
CA SER A 219 11.36 -34.30 -2.41
C SER A 219 10.71 -33.32 -3.40
N HIS A 220 9.45 -32.92 -3.13
CA HIS A 220 8.73 -31.96 -3.99
C HIS A 220 9.38 -30.57 -3.97
N LEU A 221 9.75 -30.08 -2.79
CA LEU A 221 10.36 -28.75 -2.64
C LEU A 221 11.77 -28.67 -3.21
N ASN A 222 12.53 -29.79 -3.22
CA ASN A 222 13.87 -29.85 -3.79
C ASN A 222 13.87 -30.07 -5.30
N ALA A 223 12.81 -30.68 -5.87
CA ALA A 223 12.65 -30.85 -7.31
C ALA A 223 12.24 -29.59 -8.06
N THR A 224 11.78 -28.55 -7.34
CA THR A 224 11.28 -27.28 -7.91
C THR A 224 12.35 -26.17 -7.89
N THR A 225 13.60 -26.51 -7.64
CA THR A 225 14.76 -25.60 -7.69
C THR A 225 15.48 -25.79 -9.01
#